data_a5337ee394bf588b786e517541fa171f
#
_entry.id   a5337ee394bf588b786e517541fa171f
#
_cell.length_a   1.000
_cell.length_b   1.000
_cell.length_c   1.000
_cell.angle_alpha   90.00
_cell.angle_beta   90.00
_cell.angle_gamma   90.00
#
_symmetry.space_group_name_H-M   'P 1'
#
loop_
_entity.id
_entity.type
_entity.pdbx_description
1 polymer ?
#
loop_
_entity_poly.entity_id
_entity_poly.type
_entity_poly.pdbx_seq_one_letter_code
_entity_poly.pdbx_strand_id
1 'polypeptide(L)'
;MTSLLLHAASAALLLAAVSCHDNPPTAPSSGQTPPATYRLVWSDDFDRDGVPDATRWSYDVGGHGWGNNELQFYTAARRENARVEGGHLVIEARREPWEGLSYTSARLITKGKGDWTYGRIEVRAQLPAGRGSWPAIWTLGSTTPLRWPDDGEIDIMEHVGFDHGVVHASVHTRRYNHVDATQRTARTSVPDAAAGFHVYATEWTADRIATSVDGRVYFTFDREPQGGRAAWPFDAPQHLLLNVAVGGDWGGQQGVDDATLPYRFLVDYVRVYQRTP
;
A
#
# COMPACT_ATOMS: atom_id res chain seq x y z
N MET A 1 12.21 -11.82 -90.10
CA MET A 1 12.92 -13.07 -89.76
C MET A 1 13.55 -12.82 -88.41
N THR A 2 13.01 -13.29 -87.35
CA THR A 2 13.62 -13.72 -86.09
C THR A 2 12.52 -13.85 -85.05
N SER A 3 12.31 -15.08 -84.63
CA SER A 3 11.28 -15.56 -83.71
C SER A 3 11.69 -15.21 -82.31
N LEU A 4 10.78 -14.63 -81.53
CA LEU A 4 10.96 -14.46 -80.09
C LEU A 4 10.03 -15.46 -79.36
N LEU A 5 10.68 -16.37 -78.69
CA LEU A 5 9.99 -17.31 -77.75
C LEU A 5 9.61 -16.63 -76.43
N LEU A 6 8.34 -16.59 -76.10
CA LEU A 6 7.86 -16.19 -74.84
C LEU A 6 7.98 -17.36 -73.86
N HIS A 7 8.68 -17.18 -72.74
CA HIS A 7 8.66 -18.05 -71.58
C HIS A 7 7.65 -17.55 -70.59
N ALA A 8 6.63 -18.32 -70.30
CA ALA A 8 5.68 -18.06 -69.21
C ALA A 8 6.27 -18.59 -67.91
N ALA A 9 6.50 -17.68 -66.96
CA ALA A 9 6.87 -18.06 -65.59
C ALA A 9 5.60 -18.13 -64.72
N SER A 10 5.29 -19.33 -64.24
CA SER A 10 4.23 -19.55 -63.28
C SER A 10 4.71 -19.15 -61.87
N ALA A 11 4.12 -18.13 -61.31
CA ALA A 11 4.32 -17.75 -59.92
C ALA A 11 3.38 -18.57 -59.02
N ALA A 12 3.93 -19.47 -58.22
CA ALA A 12 3.18 -20.13 -57.15
C ALA A 12 3.02 -19.22 -55.94
N LEU A 13 1.79 -18.86 -55.64
CA LEU A 13 1.44 -18.13 -54.40
C LEU A 13 1.45 -19.08 -53.22
N LEU A 14 2.46 -18.99 -52.35
CA LEU A 14 2.41 -19.60 -51.02
C LEU A 14 1.55 -18.74 -50.11
N LEU A 15 0.35 -19.20 -49.74
CA LEU A 15 -0.40 -18.65 -48.62
C LEU A 15 0.25 -19.14 -47.30
N ALA A 16 0.93 -18.19 -46.61
CA ALA A 16 1.33 -18.39 -45.23
C ALA A 16 0.11 -18.19 -44.33
N ALA A 17 -0.38 -19.29 -43.76
CA ALA A 17 -1.38 -19.21 -42.69
C ALA A 17 -0.72 -18.61 -41.44
N VAL A 18 -1.07 -17.37 -41.12
CA VAL A 18 -0.73 -16.77 -39.82
C VAL A 18 -1.66 -17.39 -38.78
N SER A 19 -1.12 -18.32 -38.00
CA SER A 19 -1.80 -18.87 -36.83
C SER A 19 -1.75 -17.84 -35.73
N CYS A 20 -2.85 -17.12 -35.50
CA CYS A 20 -3.02 -16.31 -34.29
C CYS A 20 -3.11 -17.27 -33.10
N HIS A 21 -2.03 -17.39 -32.36
CA HIS A 21 -2.09 -17.98 -31.03
C HIS A 21 -2.63 -16.91 -30.09
N ASP A 22 -3.92 -16.98 -29.80
CA ASP A 22 -4.51 -16.28 -28.67
C ASP A 22 -3.90 -16.92 -27.40
N ASN A 23 -2.87 -16.26 -26.86
CA ASN A 23 -2.45 -16.54 -25.51
C ASN A 23 -3.61 -16.11 -24.58
N PRO A 24 -4.16 -17.02 -23.77
CA PRO A 24 -5.12 -16.62 -22.76
C PRO A 24 -4.46 -15.59 -21.84
N PRO A 25 -5.21 -14.59 -21.31
CA PRO A 25 -4.67 -13.63 -20.39
C PRO A 25 -4.03 -14.38 -19.23
N THR A 26 -2.74 -14.13 -19.00
CA THR A 26 -2.01 -14.65 -17.84
C THR A 26 -2.81 -14.26 -16.61
N ALA A 27 -3.27 -15.24 -15.86
CA ALA A 27 -3.90 -15.03 -14.57
C ALA A 27 -3.02 -14.12 -13.72
N PRO A 28 -3.58 -13.15 -12.95
CA PRO A 28 -2.79 -12.26 -12.12
C PRO A 28 -1.88 -13.12 -11.23
N SER A 29 -0.59 -12.78 -11.18
CA SER A 29 0.39 -13.51 -10.40
C SER A 29 -0.09 -13.57 -8.95
N SER A 30 -0.49 -14.74 -8.50
CA SER A 30 -0.84 -15.01 -7.10
C SER A 30 0.31 -14.50 -6.22
N GLY A 31 -0.02 -13.68 -5.21
CA GLY A 31 0.96 -13.17 -4.25
C GLY A 31 1.90 -14.30 -3.80
N GLN A 32 3.18 -13.97 -3.65
CA GLN A 32 4.19 -14.97 -3.28
C GLN A 32 3.77 -15.70 -2.01
N THR A 33 3.67 -17.02 -2.08
CA THR A 33 3.41 -17.85 -0.90
C THR A 33 4.57 -17.66 0.08
N PRO A 34 4.28 -17.29 1.35
CA PRO A 34 5.33 -17.17 2.36
C PRO A 34 6.14 -18.47 2.51
N PRO A 35 7.39 -18.38 3.01
CA PRO A 35 8.16 -19.57 3.33
C PRO A 35 7.37 -20.53 4.23
N ALA A 36 7.65 -21.82 4.14
CA ALA A 36 6.93 -22.89 4.86
C ALA A 36 6.89 -22.75 6.40
N THR A 37 7.66 -21.80 6.95
CA THR A 37 7.71 -21.48 8.37
C THR A 37 6.66 -20.47 8.83
N TYR A 38 5.79 -19.98 7.94
CA TYR A 38 4.74 -19.03 8.24
C TYR A 38 3.34 -19.64 8.07
N ARG A 39 2.45 -19.35 9.01
CA ARG A 39 1.03 -19.70 8.96
C ARG A 39 0.19 -18.42 8.87
N LEU A 40 -0.79 -18.41 7.97
CA LEU A 40 -1.80 -17.34 7.88
C LEU A 40 -2.60 -17.32 9.19
N VAL A 41 -2.65 -16.15 9.84
CA VAL A 41 -3.38 -15.95 11.10
C VAL A 41 -4.52 -14.96 10.97
N TRP A 42 -4.49 -14.08 9.97
CA TRP A 42 -5.53 -13.11 9.70
C TRP A 42 -5.50 -12.72 8.21
N SER A 43 -6.67 -12.52 7.60
CA SER A 43 -6.78 -11.99 6.24
C SER A 43 -8.09 -11.27 6.01
N ASP A 44 -8.08 -10.39 5.01
CA ASP A 44 -9.26 -9.90 4.32
C ASP A 44 -8.94 -9.85 2.82
N ASP A 45 -9.67 -10.65 2.05
CA ASP A 45 -9.54 -10.73 0.59
C ASP A 45 -10.66 -9.94 -0.11
N PHE A 46 -11.45 -9.17 0.65
CA PHE A 46 -12.48 -8.24 0.19
C PHE A 46 -13.53 -8.83 -0.78
N ASP A 47 -13.93 -10.07 -0.54
CA ASP A 47 -14.82 -10.84 -1.44
C ASP A 47 -16.29 -10.37 -1.43
N ARG A 48 -16.68 -9.54 -0.48
CA ARG A 48 -18.08 -9.12 -0.29
C ARG A 48 -18.24 -7.62 -0.48
N ASP A 49 -18.93 -7.21 -1.53
CA ASP A 49 -19.25 -5.81 -1.77
C ASP A 49 -20.02 -5.16 -0.60
N GLY A 50 -19.72 -3.93 -0.30
CA GLY A 50 -20.39 -3.14 0.73
C GLY A 50 -19.44 -2.26 1.53
N VAL A 51 -19.72 -2.08 2.81
CA VAL A 51 -18.77 -1.45 3.75
C VAL A 51 -17.76 -2.49 4.21
N PRO A 52 -16.51 -2.12 4.52
CA PRO A 52 -15.53 -3.00 5.13
C PRO A 52 -16.07 -3.73 6.36
N ASP A 53 -15.69 -5.00 6.50
CA ASP A 53 -16.18 -5.88 7.56
C ASP A 53 -15.84 -5.31 8.95
N ALA A 54 -16.89 -4.94 9.70
CA ALA A 54 -16.75 -4.35 11.03
C ALA A 54 -16.17 -5.32 12.07
N THR A 55 -16.05 -6.61 11.78
CA THR A 55 -15.35 -7.57 12.65
C THR A 55 -13.83 -7.51 12.47
N ARG A 56 -13.35 -6.93 11.38
CA ARG A 56 -11.94 -6.81 11.00
C ARG A 56 -11.44 -5.38 11.05
N TRP A 57 -12.29 -4.42 10.71
CA TRP A 57 -11.93 -3.01 10.56
C TRP A 57 -12.69 -2.10 11.50
N SER A 58 -12.01 -1.08 11.97
CA SER A 58 -12.54 0.12 12.60
C SER A 58 -12.05 1.34 11.83
N TYR A 59 -12.41 2.53 12.29
CA TYR A 59 -12.02 3.79 11.66
C TYR A 59 -11.45 4.75 12.70
N ASP A 60 -10.38 5.42 12.33
CA ASP A 60 -10.01 6.67 12.98
C ASP A 60 -10.79 7.81 12.33
N VAL A 61 -11.39 8.69 13.12
CA VAL A 61 -12.31 9.74 12.66
C VAL A 61 -11.84 11.10 13.10
N GLY A 62 -11.92 12.07 12.21
CA GLY A 62 -11.63 13.46 12.54
C GLY A 62 -10.81 14.19 11.49
N GLY A 63 -10.66 15.51 11.68
CA GLY A 63 -10.00 16.41 10.75
C GLY A 63 -9.01 17.37 11.44
N HIS A 64 -8.33 16.92 12.48
CA HIS A 64 -7.41 17.74 13.28
C HIS A 64 -5.97 17.79 12.70
N GLY A 65 -5.79 17.41 11.40
CA GLY A 65 -4.48 17.44 10.71
C GLY A 65 -3.57 16.26 11.04
N TRP A 66 -3.96 15.35 11.94
CA TRP A 66 -3.30 14.08 12.26
C TRP A 66 -1.79 14.16 12.55
N GLY A 67 -1.33 15.32 13.03
CA GLY A 67 0.08 15.57 13.34
C GLY A 67 0.94 16.03 12.16
N ASN A 68 0.38 16.03 10.93
CA ASN A 68 1.09 16.31 9.68
C ASN A 68 0.42 17.43 8.86
N ASN A 69 -0.48 18.24 9.46
CA ASN A 69 -1.26 19.27 8.78
C ASN A 69 -2.05 18.76 7.58
N GLU A 70 -2.52 17.50 7.65
CA GLU A 70 -3.34 16.88 6.62
C GLU A 70 -4.68 17.62 6.45
N LEU A 71 -5.19 17.69 5.22
CA LEU A 71 -6.30 18.58 4.86
C LEU A 71 -7.67 17.89 4.89
N GLN A 72 -7.75 16.57 4.93
CA GLN A 72 -9.00 15.81 4.89
C GLN A 72 -9.60 15.60 6.29
N PHE A 73 -10.91 15.39 6.29
CA PHE A 73 -11.62 14.73 7.38
C PHE A 73 -11.70 13.23 7.10
N TYR A 74 -11.21 12.39 7.99
CA TYR A 74 -11.44 10.94 7.92
C TYR A 74 -12.81 10.59 8.47
N THR A 75 -13.63 9.93 7.66
CA THR A 75 -15.01 9.53 7.97
C THR A 75 -15.08 8.07 8.43
N ALA A 76 -16.16 7.69 9.10
CA ALA A 76 -16.41 6.29 9.50
C ALA A 76 -17.54 5.68 8.68
N ALA A 77 -17.34 4.44 8.20
CA ALA A 77 -18.35 3.61 7.55
C ALA A 77 -19.13 4.29 6.41
N ARG A 78 -18.52 5.29 5.80
CA ARG A 78 -19.08 6.03 4.67
C ARG A 78 -18.61 5.43 3.36
N ARG A 79 -19.52 4.86 2.56
CA ARG A 79 -19.20 4.13 1.31
C ARG A 79 -18.49 4.99 0.27
N GLU A 80 -18.72 6.29 0.29
CA GLU A 80 -18.03 7.24 -0.58
C GLU A 80 -16.52 7.30 -0.31
N ASN A 81 -16.09 7.05 0.93
CA ASN A 81 -14.69 7.10 1.31
C ASN A 81 -14.06 5.72 1.56
N ALA A 82 -14.86 4.71 1.96
CA ALA A 82 -14.37 3.35 2.14
C ALA A 82 -15.46 2.34 1.78
N ARG A 83 -15.19 1.48 0.82
CA ARG A 83 -16.09 0.42 0.38
C ARG A 83 -15.34 -0.77 -0.17
N VAL A 84 -15.97 -1.93 -0.13
CA VAL A 84 -15.57 -3.09 -0.91
C VAL A 84 -16.39 -3.08 -2.19
N GLU A 85 -15.74 -3.12 -3.33
CA GLU A 85 -16.35 -3.07 -4.65
C GLU A 85 -15.51 -3.88 -5.65
N GLY A 86 -16.14 -4.84 -6.32
CA GLY A 86 -15.51 -5.65 -7.36
C GLY A 86 -14.28 -6.45 -6.86
N GLY A 87 -14.33 -6.95 -5.62
CA GLY A 87 -13.24 -7.73 -5.04
C GLY A 87 -12.07 -6.89 -4.49
N HIS A 88 -12.27 -5.59 -4.28
CA HIS A 88 -11.23 -4.72 -3.74
C HIS A 88 -11.77 -3.81 -2.64
N LEU A 89 -10.98 -3.54 -1.61
CA LEU A 89 -11.21 -2.38 -0.77
C LEU A 89 -10.80 -1.13 -1.55
N VAL A 90 -11.71 -0.18 -1.66
CA VAL A 90 -11.48 1.13 -2.23
C VAL A 90 -11.48 2.16 -1.11
N ILE A 91 -10.33 2.77 -0.85
CA ILE A 91 -10.24 3.98 -0.01
C ILE A 91 -10.16 5.17 -0.95
N GLU A 92 -11.15 6.09 -0.83
CA GLU A 92 -11.31 7.18 -1.78
C GLU A 92 -11.27 8.53 -1.05
N ALA A 93 -10.25 9.32 -1.36
CA ALA A 93 -10.20 10.71 -0.94
C ALA A 93 -10.92 11.58 -1.96
N ARG A 94 -11.80 12.47 -1.48
CA ARG A 94 -12.71 13.28 -2.30
C ARG A 94 -12.58 14.76 -1.95
N ARG A 95 -12.80 15.60 -2.97
CA ARG A 95 -13.00 17.03 -2.74
C ARG A 95 -14.49 17.28 -2.49
N GLU A 96 -14.83 17.52 -1.27
CA GLU A 96 -16.19 17.86 -0.83
C GLU A 96 -16.15 18.55 0.54
N PRO A 97 -17.00 19.53 0.80
CA PRO A 97 -17.09 20.17 2.12
C PRO A 97 -17.61 19.18 3.18
N TRP A 98 -16.88 19.06 4.29
CA TRP A 98 -17.26 18.21 5.41
C TRP A 98 -16.65 18.73 6.71
N GLU A 99 -17.49 18.99 7.74
CA GLU A 99 -17.04 19.42 9.08
C GLU A 99 -16.04 20.60 9.03
N GLY A 100 -16.24 21.52 8.09
CA GLY A 100 -15.39 22.72 7.91
C GLY A 100 -14.11 22.49 7.11
N LEU A 101 -13.85 21.27 6.65
CA LEU A 101 -12.73 20.93 5.76
C LEU A 101 -13.21 20.80 4.31
N SER A 102 -12.27 20.81 3.36
CA SER A 102 -12.57 20.74 1.92
C SER A 102 -12.44 19.35 1.31
N TYR A 103 -11.94 18.39 2.07
CA TYR A 103 -11.70 17.02 1.62
C TYR A 103 -12.19 16.02 2.64
N THR A 104 -12.66 14.87 2.14
CA THR A 104 -12.95 13.68 2.95
C THR A 104 -12.09 12.51 2.51
N SER A 105 -11.85 11.57 3.42
CA SER A 105 -11.18 10.31 3.14
C SER A 105 -11.56 9.27 4.20
N ALA A 106 -10.86 8.13 4.22
CA ALA A 106 -10.98 7.15 5.28
C ALA A 106 -9.61 6.69 5.77
N ARG A 107 -9.54 6.37 7.07
CA ARG A 107 -8.42 5.73 7.74
C ARG A 107 -8.94 4.50 8.47
N LEU A 108 -8.71 3.33 7.86
CA LEU A 108 -9.12 2.05 8.42
C LEU A 108 -8.05 1.53 9.36
N ILE A 109 -8.46 0.90 10.46
CA ILE A 109 -7.57 0.34 11.47
C ILE A 109 -8.02 -1.05 11.90
N THR A 110 -7.06 -1.92 12.24
CA THR A 110 -7.36 -3.25 12.80
C THR A 110 -7.32 -3.29 14.33
N LYS A 111 -7.09 -2.17 15.02
CA LYS A 111 -6.91 -2.11 16.49
C LYS A 111 -8.02 -2.84 17.24
N GLY A 112 -7.62 -3.80 18.10
CA GLY A 112 -8.54 -4.63 18.89
C GLY A 112 -9.23 -5.75 18.09
N LYS A 113 -8.92 -5.88 16.78
CA LYS A 113 -9.46 -6.90 15.87
C LYS A 113 -8.36 -7.68 15.15
N GLY A 114 -7.18 -7.09 15.13
CA GLY A 114 -5.95 -7.63 14.57
C GLY A 114 -4.78 -6.85 15.13
N ASP A 115 -4.29 -7.28 16.28
CA ASP A 115 -3.11 -6.77 16.96
C ASP A 115 -2.07 -7.90 16.98
N TRP A 116 -0.90 -7.65 16.42
CA TRP A 116 0.14 -8.68 16.30
C TRP A 116 1.46 -8.22 16.89
N THR A 117 2.20 -9.16 17.44
CA THR A 117 3.61 -8.98 17.75
C THR A 117 4.37 -9.96 16.86
N TYR A 118 5.21 -9.41 15.99
CA TYR A 118 5.96 -10.14 14.96
C TYR A 118 5.08 -10.80 13.90
N GLY A 119 5.70 -11.13 12.80
CA GLY A 119 5.07 -11.81 11.68
C GLY A 119 5.44 -11.20 10.34
N ARG A 120 4.68 -11.57 9.34
CA ARG A 120 4.74 -10.99 7.99
C ARG A 120 3.38 -10.41 7.66
N ILE A 121 3.34 -9.13 7.32
CA ILE A 121 2.15 -8.42 6.85
C ILE A 121 2.33 -8.20 5.36
N GLU A 122 1.34 -8.61 4.57
CA GLU A 122 1.28 -8.40 3.13
C GLU A 122 0.01 -7.63 2.77
N VAL A 123 0.18 -6.62 1.95
CA VAL A 123 -0.93 -5.87 1.34
C VAL A 123 -0.68 -5.79 -0.16
N ARG A 124 -1.60 -6.36 -0.95
CA ARG A 124 -1.55 -6.20 -2.40
C ARG A 124 -2.42 -5.03 -2.79
N ALA A 125 -1.81 -4.01 -3.38
CA ALA A 125 -2.49 -2.75 -3.60
C ALA A 125 -2.00 -2.02 -4.87
N GLN A 126 -2.92 -1.19 -5.44
CA GLN A 126 -2.64 -0.20 -6.46
C GLN A 126 -2.81 1.19 -5.86
N LEU A 127 -1.80 2.03 -5.99
CA LEU A 127 -1.75 3.35 -5.37
C LEU A 127 -2.51 4.40 -6.16
N PRO A 128 -3.04 5.45 -5.53
CA PRO A 128 -3.60 6.57 -6.24
C PRO A 128 -2.53 7.35 -6.99
N ALA A 129 -2.91 7.90 -8.13
CA ALA A 129 -2.15 8.95 -8.81
C ALA A 129 -2.71 10.33 -8.41
N GLY A 130 -1.89 11.37 -8.59
CA GLY A 130 -2.32 12.76 -8.42
C GLY A 130 -1.58 13.49 -7.31
N ARG A 131 -1.11 14.70 -7.67
CA ARG A 131 -0.38 15.57 -6.75
C ARG A 131 -1.26 16.00 -5.58
N GLY A 132 -0.77 15.76 -4.38
CA GLY A 132 -1.49 15.99 -3.13
C GLY A 132 -2.02 14.70 -2.49
N SER A 133 -1.98 13.54 -3.19
CA SER A 133 -2.30 12.26 -2.56
C SER A 133 -1.15 11.76 -1.69
N TRP A 134 -1.49 11.14 -0.56
CA TRP A 134 -0.54 10.49 0.34
C TRP A 134 -1.17 9.21 0.92
N PRO A 135 -1.17 8.10 0.15
CA PRO A 135 -1.57 6.79 0.64
C PRO A 135 -0.52 6.19 1.55
N ALA A 136 -0.97 5.42 2.55
CA ALA A 136 -0.10 4.69 3.46
C ALA A 136 -0.65 3.32 3.84
N ILE A 137 0.28 2.36 3.97
CA ILE A 137 0.15 1.04 4.59
C ILE A 137 1.15 1.03 5.72
N TRP A 138 0.70 1.00 6.97
CA TRP A 138 1.57 1.20 8.12
C TRP A 138 1.01 0.58 9.39
N THR A 139 1.79 0.59 10.47
CA THR A 139 1.36 0.08 11.76
C THR A 139 1.66 1.06 12.88
N LEU A 140 0.84 1.03 13.92
CA LEU A 140 1.06 1.73 15.18
C LEU A 140 0.97 0.77 16.37
N GLY A 141 1.65 1.14 17.46
CA GLY A 141 1.50 0.45 18.75
C GLY A 141 0.04 0.36 19.17
N SER A 142 -0.41 -0.82 19.62
CA SER A 142 -1.81 -1.05 20.02
C SER A 142 -2.13 -0.58 21.44
N THR A 143 -1.20 0.04 22.15
CA THR A 143 -1.40 0.56 23.51
C THR A 143 -2.48 1.65 23.57
N THR A 144 -3.12 1.80 24.71
CA THR A 144 -4.11 2.85 24.96
C THR A 144 -3.82 3.52 26.31
N PRO A 145 -3.55 4.84 26.34
CA PRO A 145 -3.41 5.74 25.19
C PRO A 145 -2.13 5.45 24.41
N LEU A 146 -2.17 5.70 23.09
CA LEU A 146 -0.98 5.66 22.24
C LEU A 146 -0.04 6.80 22.60
N ARG A 147 1.26 6.51 22.68
CA ARG A 147 2.32 7.50 22.93
C ARG A 147 3.29 7.48 21.76
N TRP A 148 2.98 8.29 20.78
CA TRP A 148 3.87 8.45 19.64
C TRP A 148 5.05 9.36 19.98
N PRO A 149 6.31 9.06 19.60
CA PRO A 149 6.74 7.86 18.86
C PRO A 149 7.22 6.70 19.78
N ASP A 150 6.94 6.76 21.10
CA ASP A 150 7.44 5.80 22.10
C ASP A 150 6.92 4.37 21.89
N ASP A 151 5.72 4.21 21.32
CA ASP A 151 5.07 2.91 21.09
C ASP A 151 5.36 2.34 19.70
N GLY A 152 6.13 3.07 18.89
CA GLY A 152 6.64 2.63 17.59
C GLY A 152 5.65 2.75 16.44
N GLU A 153 6.21 2.95 15.24
CA GLU A 153 5.50 2.99 13.96
C GLU A 153 6.37 2.29 12.91
N ILE A 154 5.75 1.46 12.07
CA ILE A 154 6.39 0.80 10.94
C ILE A 154 5.59 1.17 9.68
N ASP A 155 6.21 1.94 8.78
CA ASP A 155 5.65 2.30 7.49
C ASP A 155 6.08 1.27 6.47
N ILE A 156 5.11 0.42 6.07
CA ILE A 156 5.33 -0.64 5.09
C ILE A 156 5.38 -0.06 3.69
N MET A 157 4.53 0.91 3.43
CA MET A 157 4.48 1.66 2.17
C MET A 157 3.90 3.05 2.41
N GLU A 158 4.63 4.05 1.98
CA GLU A 158 4.13 5.40 1.79
C GLU A 158 4.46 5.89 0.38
N HIS A 159 3.58 6.68 -0.19
CA HIS A 159 3.76 7.29 -1.51
C HIS A 159 3.20 8.72 -1.48
N VAL A 160 3.84 9.64 -2.17
CA VAL A 160 3.32 10.99 -2.37
C VAL A 160 3.14 11.26 -3.86
N GLY A 161 1.96 11.76 -4.23
CA GLY A 161 1.57 11.89 -5.63
C GLY A 161 2.42 12.83 -6.48
N PHE A 162 3.25 13.68 -5.88
CA PHE A 162 4.20 14.52 -6.60
C PHE A 162 5.53 13.80 -6.94
N ASP A 163 5.87 12.70 -6.24
CA ASP A 163 7.05 11.86 -6.53
C ASP A 163 6.57 10.49 -7.06
N HIS A 164 5.92 10.54 -8.21
CA HIS A 164 5.22 9.42 -8.82
C HIS A 164 6.13 8.21 -9.00
N GLY A 165 5.63 7.04 -8.57
CA GLY A 165 6.34 5.77 -8.71
C GLY A 165 7.54 5.59 -7.78
N VAL A 166 7.64 6.40 -6.72
CA VAL A 166 8.63 6.21 -5.65
C VAL A 166 7.88 5.87 -4.36
N VAL A 167 8.18 4.71 -3.79
CA VAL A 167 7.60 4.28 -2.51
C VAL A 167 8.66 4.28 -1.42
N HIS A 168 8.22 4.58 -0.22
CA HIS A 168 9.06 4.70 0.97
C HIS A 168 8.66 3.66 2.00
N ALA A 169 9.63 3.22 2.80
CA ALA A 169 9.42 2.51 4.05
C ALA A 169 10.21 3.21 5.15
N SER A 170 9.63 3.28 6.34
CA SER A 170 10.24 3.96 7.48
C SER A 170 9.97 3.21 8.79
N VAL A 171 10.73 3.55 9.82
CA VAL A 171 10.35 3.27 11.20
C VAL A 171 10.48 4.55 12.02
N HIS A 172 9.52 4.75 12.94
CA HIS A 172 9.53 5.83 13.90
C HIS A 172 9.54 5.27 15.31
N THR A 173 10.48 5.77 16.12
CA THR A 173 10.67 5.41 17.52
C THR A 173 11.08 6.63 18.31
N ARG A 174 11.16 6.56 19.63
CA ARG A 174 11.66 7.68 20.44
C ARG A 174 13.02 8.19 19.99
N ARG A 175 13.93 7.28 19.57
CA ARG A 175 15.27 7.62 19.10
C ARG A 175 15.27 8.06 17.62
N TYR A 176 14.37 7.54 16.83
CA TYR A 176 14.35 7.69 15.38
C TYR A 176 12.97 8.14 14.93
N ASN A 177 12.78 9.42 14.62
CA ASN A 177 11.50 9.94 14.15
C ASN A 177 11.67 11.18 13.27
N HIS A 178 10.63 11.52 12.52
CA HIS A 178 10.69 12.64 11.57
C HIS A 178 10.70 14.01 12.26
N VAL A 179 10.14 14.12 13.45
CA VAL A 179 10.13 15.40 14.19
C VAL A 179 11.56 15.81 14.56
N ASP A 180 12.38 14.82 14.91
CA ASP A 180 13.80 15.02 15.23
C ASP A 180 14.70 14.84 13.98
N ALA A 181 14.13 14.62 12.79
CA ALA A 181 14.82 14.33 11.54
C ALA A 181 15.81 13.13 11.65
N THR A 182 15.47 12.14 12.45
CA THR A 182 16.30 10.96 12.74
C THR A 182 15.67 9.64 12.29
N GLN A 183 14.49 9.65 11.69
CA GLN A 183 13.79 8.45 11.22
C GLN A 183 14.70 7.58 10.35
N ARG A 184 14.51 6.27 10.43
CA ARG A 184 15.18 5.32 9.55
C ARG A 184 14.24 5.06 8.36
N THR A 185 14.69 5.41 7.18
CA THR A 185 13.89 5.33 5.95
C THR A 185 14.71 4.83 4.78
N ALA A 186 14.04 4.19 3.82
CA ALA A 186 14.55 3.92 2.49
C ALA A 186 13.45 4.09 1.45
N ARG A 187 13.84 4.20 0.18
CA ARG A 187 12.90 4.31 -0.93
C ARG A 187 13.29 3.40 -2.08
N THR A 188 12.31 3.03 -2.89
CA THR A 188 12.53 2.27 -4.12
C THR A 188 11.61 2.73 -5.22
N SER A 189 11.99 2.47 -6.47
CA SER A 189 11.17 2.81 -7.64
C SER A 189 10.20 1.69 -7.96
N VAL A 190 8.92 2.05 -8.13
CA VAL A 190 7.80 1.23 -8.60
C VAL A 190 7.02 2.07 -9.62
N PRO A 191 7.54 2.22 -10.85
CA PRO A 191 7.03 3.21 -11.81
C PRO A 191 5.55 3.05 -12.17
N ASP A 192 5.03 1.84 -12.09
CA ASP A 192 3.65 1.46 -12.37
C ASP A 192 2.78 1.26 -11.12
N ALA A 193 3.21 1.76 -9.96
CA ALA A 193 2.47 1.66 -8.69
C ALA A 193 1.02 2.16 -8.77
N ALA A 194 0.73 3.13 -9.65
CA ALA A 194 -0.61 3.66 -9.88
C ALA A 194 -1.35 2.96 -11.04
N ALA A 195 -0.67 2.13 -11.84
CA ALA A 195 -1.26 1.43 -12.97
C ALA A 195 -1.49 -0.07 -12.71
N GLY A 196 -0.78 -0.64 -11.74
CA GLY A 196 -0.83 -2.05 -11.41
C GLY A 196 -0.88 -2.31 -9.91
N PHE A 197 -1.21 -3.56 -9.56
CA PHE A 197 -1.16 -4.03 -8.18
C PHE A 197 0.20 -4.61 -7.85
N HIS A 198 0.79 -4.15 -6.75
CA HIS A 198 2.05 -4.63 -6.19
C HIS A 198 1.83 -5.20 -4.78
N VAL A 199 2.70 -6.10 -4.35
CA VAL A 199 2.68 -6.66 -2.99
C VAL A 199 3.66 -5.88 -2.13
N TYR A 200 3.13 -5.05 -1.24
CA TYR A 200 3.89 -4.35 -0.21
C TYR A 200 3.90 -5.21 1.05
N ALA A 201 5.06 -5.54 1.55
CA ALA A 201 5.16 -6.44 2.69
C ALA A 201 6.25 -6.03 3.66
N THR A 202 6.02 -6.30 4.95
CA THR A 202 7.05 -6.25 5.97
C THR A 202 7.15 -7.59 6.69
N GLU A 203 8.36 -8.07 6.90
CA GLU A 203 8.68 -9.15 7.81
C GLU A 203 9.27 -8.55 9.08
N TRP A 204 8.63 -8.80 10.19
CA TRP A 204 8.97 -8.25 11.48
C TRP A 204 9.22 -9.36 12.50
N THR A 205 10.40 -9.35 13.09
CA THR A 205 10.88 -10.32 14.09
C THR A 205 11.33 -9.59 15.37
N ALA A 206 11.79 -10.33 16.37
CA ALA A 206 12.35 -9.72 17.58
C ALA A 206 13.58 -8.84 17.33
N ASP A 207 14.29 -9.08 16.23
CA ASP A 207 15.61 -8.48 15.99
C ASP A 207 15.68 -7.66 14.69
N ARG A 208 14.68 -7.80 13.78
CA ARG A 208 14.73 -7.19 12.45
C ARG A 208 13.35 -6.87 11.90
N ILE A 209 13.25 -5.73 11.24
CA ILE A 209 12.17 -5.36 10.33
C ILE A 209 12.77 -5.32 8.94
N ALA A 210 12.12 -6.00 7.96
CA ALA A 210 12.53 -6.00 6.56
C ALA A 210 11.31 -5.73 5.67
N THR A 211 11.35 -4.65 4.89
CA THR A 211 10.24 -4.24 4.02
C THR A 211 10.58 -4.47 2.56
N SER A 212 9.62 -4.94 1.79
CA SER A 212 9.77 -5.35 0.40
C SER A 212 8.60 -4.91 -0.47
N VAL A 213 8.88 -4.76 -1.77
CA VAL A 213 7.87 -4.69 -2.84
C VAL A 213 8.10 -5.87 -3.76
N ASP A 214 7.03 -6.64 -4.06
CA ASP A 214 7.05 -7.84 -4.92
C ASP A 214 8.16 -8.83 -4.54
N GLY A 215 8.37 -8.99 -3.23
CA GLY A 215 9.39 -9.88 -2.65
C GLY A 215 10.81 -9.32 -2.67
N ARG A 216 11.05 -8.16 -3.29
CA ARG A 216 12.35 -7.51 -3.28
C ARG A 216 12.49 -6.60 -2.07
N VAL A 217 13.33 -7.01 -1.11
CA VAL A 217 13.63 -6.21 0.09
C VAL A 217 14.39 -4.96 -0.32
N TYR A 218 13.94 -3.78 0.15
CA TYR A 218 14.60 -2.50 -0.08
C TYR A 218 14.88 -1.69 1.19
N PHE A 219 14.27 -2.08 2.31
CA PHE A 219 14.49 -1.47 3.62
C PHE A 219 14.72 -2.54 4.67
N THR A 220 15.70 -2.32 5.56
CA THR A 220 15.91 -3.15 6.76
C THR A 220 16.24 -2.26 7.93
N PHE A 221 15.70 -2.61 9.09
CA PHE A 221 16.03 -1.99 10.36
C PHE A 221 16.32 -3.08 11.39
N ASP A 222 17.54 -3.11 11.88
CA ASP A 222 18.01 -4.11 12.84
C ASP A 222 17.98 -3.53 14.26
N ARG A 223 17.62 -4.39 15.22
CA ARG A 223 17.64 -4.06 16.63
C ARG A 223 19.07 -3.79 17.10
N GLU A 224 19.29 -2.64 17.69
CA GLU A 224 20.54 -2.29 18.32
C GLU A 224 20.67 -3.02 19.66
N PRO A 225 21.78 -3.75 19.95
CA PRO A 225 21.94 -4.53 21.18
C PRO A 225 21.76 -3.73 22.46
N GLN A 226 22.08 -2.43 22.45
CA GLN A 226 21.98 -1.53 23.61
C GLN A 226 21.00 -0.39 23.41
N GLY A 227 20.15 -0.45 22.37
CA GLY A 227 19.22 0.62 22.01
C GLY A 227 18.06 0.79 22.98
N GLY A 228 17.68 -0.27 23.67
CA GLY A 228 16.53 -0.30 24.57
C GLY A 228 15.22 0.02 23.86
N ARG A 229 14.17 0.26 24.65
CA ARG A 229 12.83 0.58 24.11
C ARG A 229 12.82 1.86 23.28
N ALA A 230 13.67 2.82 23.58
CA ALA A 230 13.74 4.07 22.84
C ALA A 230 14.13 3.87 21.36
N ALA A 231 14.92 2.85 21.05
CA ALA A 231 15.30 2.49 19.69
C ALA A 231 14.44 1.36 19.11
N TRP A 232 13.92 0.45 19.98
CA TRP A 232 13.18 -0.73 19.57
C TRP A 232 11.93 -0.96 20.45
N PRO A 233 10.81 -0.27 20.18
CA PRO A 233 9.53 -0.50 20.87
C PRO A 233 8.75 -1.69 20.31
N PHE A 234 9.23 -2.35 19.29
CA PHE A 234 8.55 -3.33 18.43
C PHE A 234 8.42 -4.74 19.05
N ASP A 235 8.68 -4.87 20.37
CA ASP A 235 8.36 -6.07 21.16
C ASP A 235 6.88 -6.07 21.67
N ALA A 236 6.14 -5.00 21.38
CA ALA A 236 4.75 -4.81 21.76
C ALA A 236 3.82 -5.01 20.56
N PRO A 237 2.53 -5.34 20.78
CA PRO A 237 1.56 -5.48 19.71
C PRO A 237 1.39 -4.20 18.89
N GLN A 238 1.29 -4.38 17.57
CA GLN A 238 0.98 -3.33 16.60
C GLN A 238 -0.31 -3.67 15.87
N HIS A 239 -1.05 -2.66 15.43
CA HIS A 239 -2.20 -2.81 14.54
C HIS A 239 -1.92 -2.14 13.19
N LEU A 240 -2.58 -2.63 12.14
CA LEU A 240 -2.44 -2.12 10.78
C LEU A 240 -3.36 -0.94 10.54
N LEU A 241 -2.87 0.02 9.76
CA LEU A 241 -3.62 1.17 9.27
C LEU A 241 -3.51 1.24 7.74
N LEU A 242 -4.61 1.62 7.10
CA LEU A 242 -4.71 1.90 5.66
C LEU A 242 -5.44 3.23 5.48
N ASN A 243 -4.83 4.19 4.78
CA ASN A 243 -5.46 5.49 4.53
C ASN A 243 -4.99 6.15 3.24
N VAL A 244 -5.71 7.18 2.84
CA VAL A 244 -5.24 8.18 1.88
C VAL A 244 -5.35 9.55 2.54
N ALA A 245 -4.24 10.17 2.87
CA ALA A 245 -4.21 11.58 3.26
C ALA A 245 -4.26 12.48 2.04
N VAL A 246 -4.68 13.73 2.24
CA VAL A 246 -4.68 14.79 1.23
C VAL A 246 -3.82 15.93 1.72
N GLY A 247 -2.83 16.32 0.94
CA GLY A 247 -1.92 17.41 1.30
C GLY A 247 -1.00 17.04 2.47
N GLY A 248 -1.01 17.87 3.50
CA GLY A 248 -0.12 17.72 4.66
C GLY A 248 1.31 18.16 4.40
N ASP A 249 2.14 18.03 5.43
CA ASP A 249 3.54 18.52 5.42
C ASP A 249 4.41 17.81 4.38
N TRP A 250 4.07 16.59 4.01
CA TRP A 250 4.79 15.85 2.97
C TRP A 250 3.99 15.73 1.68
N GLY A 251 2.79 15.13 1.70
CA GLY A 251 1.97 14.96 0.50
C GLY A 251 1.61 16.28 -0.19
N GLY A 252 1.56 17.38 0.58
CA GLY A 252 1.24 18.72 0.12
C GLY A 252 2.41 19.59 -0.32
N GLN A 253 3.66 19.12 -0.29
CA GLN A 253 4.85 19.95 -0.57
C GLN A 253 4.83 20.64 -1.95
N GLN A 254 4.14 20.06 -2.92
CA GLN A 254 3.93 20.67 -4.23
C GLN A 254 2.48 21.11 -4.47
N GLY A 255 1.70 21.28 -3.38
CA GLY A 255 0.28 21.60 -3.41
C GLY A 255 -0.60 20.40 -3.73
N VAL A 256 -1.91 20.64 -3.76
CA VAL A 256 -2.93 19.66 -4.14
C VAL A 256 -3.51 20.04 -5.49
N ASP A 257 -3.58 19.09 -6.40
CA ASP A 257 -4.24 19.26 -7.70
C ASP A 257 -5.67 18.71 -7.64
N ASP A 258 -6.61 19.60 -7.39
CA ASP A 258 -8.03 19.25 -7.28
C ASP A 258 -8.62 18.58 -8.53
N ALA A 259 -8.01 18.80 -9.70
CA ALA A 259 -8.47 18.19 -10.95
C ALA A 259 -8.17 16.68 -11.03
N THR A 260 -7.26 16.17 -10.20
CA THR A 260 -6.89 14.76 -10.16
C THR A 260 -7.66 13.94 -9.11
N LEU A 261 -8.51 14.58 -8.31
CA LEU A 261 -9.42 13.91 -7.39
C LEU A 261 -10.60 13.26 -8.16
N PRO A 262 -11.17 12.13 -7.67
CA PRO A 262 -10.85 11.48 -6.39
C PRO A 262 -9.58 10.64 -6.44
N TYR A 263 -8.82 10.63 -5.33
CA TYR A 263 -7.69 9.71 -5.19
C TYR A 263 -8.19 8.35 -4.70
N ARG A 264 -7.92 7.30 -5.47
CA ARG A 264 -8.37 5.93 -5.17
C ARG A 264 -7.20 5.04 -4.84
N PHE A 265 -7.19 4.52 -3.64
CA PHE A 265 -6.29 3.48 -3.18
C PHE A 265 -7.05 2.16 -3.20
N LEU A 266 -6.65 1.25 -4.08
CA LEU A 266 -7.27 -0.05 -4.25
C LEU A 266 -6.46 -1.11 -3.54
N VAL A 267 -7.09 -1.90 -2.67
CA VAL A 267 -6.44 -3.00 -1.97
C VAL A 267 -7.14 -4.31 -2.34
N ASP A 268 -6.38 -5.23 -2.92
CA ASP A 268 -6.84 -6.55 -3.35
C ASP A 268 -6.95 -7.51 -2.18
N TYR A 269 -5.93 -7.54 -1.33
CA TYR A 269 -5.97 -8.29 -0.08
C TYR A 269 -5.05 -7.70 0.98
N VAL A 270 -5.35 -8.06 2.22
CA VAL A 270 -4.46 -7.93 3.39
C VAL A 270 -4.30 -9.31 4.01
N ARG A 271 -3.07 -9.74 4.24
CA ARG A 271 -2.75 -11.04 4.85
C ARG A 271 -1.66 -10.92 5.88
N VAL A 272 -1.91 -11.52 7.05
CA VAL A 272 -0.94 -11.53 8.14
C VAL A 272 -0.58 -12.97 8.47
N TYR A 273 0.71 -13.21 8.55
CA TYR A 273 1.29 -14.51 8.83
C TYR A 273 2.17 -14.43 10.07
N GLN A 274 2.15 -15.47 10.86
CA GLN A 274 3.09 -15.63 11.99
C GLN A 274 3.90 -16.90 11.82
N ARG A 275 5.12 -16.89 12.37
CA ARG A 275 5.98 -18.07 12.35
C ARG A 275 5.31 -19.20 13.12
N THR A 276 5.37 -20.40 12.54
CA THR A 276 5.04 -21.61 13.27
C THR A 276 6.12 -21.87 14.31
N PRO A 277 5.73 -22.27 15.53
CA PRO A 277 6.71 -22.64 16.57
C PRO A 277 7.68 -23.71 16.13
#